data_6fb85fba8638262957d72d94e82ded9f
#
_entry.id   6fb85fba8638262957d72d94e82ded9f
#
_cell.length_a   1.000
_cell.length_b   1.000
_cell.length_c   1.000
_cell.angle_alpha   90.00
_cell.angle_beta   90.00
_cell.angle_gamma   90.00
#
_symmetry.space_group_name_H-M   'P 1'
#
loop_
_entity.id
_entity.type
_entity.pdbx_description
1 polymer ?
#
loop_
_entity_poly.entity_id
_entity_poly.type
_entity_poly.pdbx_seq_one_letter_code
_entity_poly.pdbx_strand_id
1 'polypeptide(L)'
;LSPFNFHLSTEKMVVKDKIKALREALEQHNYNYYVLSAPTISDREFDEMMKELQVLEEAHPEYADPHSPTQRVGSDLSKEFEQVVHKYPMLSLGNTYSEDEVKDFYERIARDLNEPFEIVAELKYDGTSISLTYEDGRLVRAVTRGDGTRGDDVTANVKTIRSVPLKPVSLYTSDAADERS
;
A
#
# COMPACT_ATOMS: atom_id res chain seq x y z
N LEU A 1 45.69 -9.45 0.63
CA LEU A 1 44.49 -8.83 1.21
C LEU A 1 44.72 -8.63 2.69
N SER A 2 44.72 -7.37 3.16
CA SER A 2 44.97 -7.01 4.56
C SER A 2 43.85 -7.56 5.46
N PRO A 3 44.14 -8.11 6.64
CA PRO A 3 43.09 -8.57 7.58
C PRO A 3 42.12 -7.45 7.99
N PHE A 4 42.53 -6.22 7.88
CA PHE A 4 41.70 -5.04 8.16
C PHE A 4 40.53 -4.87 7.17
N ASN A 5 40.74 -5.19 5.89
CA ASN A 5 39.70 -5.13 4.86
C ASN A 5 38.64 -6.24 5.00
N PHE A 6 39.01 -7.39 5.53
CA PHE A 6 38.09 -8.51 5.74
C PHE A 6 37.14 -8.22 6.91
N HIS A 7 37.65 -7.60 7.99
CA HIS A 7 36.86 -7.28 9.18
C HIS A 7 35.79 -6.19 8.87
N LEU A 8 36.16 -5.11 8.18
CA LEU A 8 35.27 -4.06 7.73
C LEU A 8 34.17 -4.57 6.77
N SER A 9 34.49 -5.54 5.92
CA SER A 9 33.51 -6.14 5.00
C SER A 9 32.48 -6.98 5.75
N THR A 10 32.92 -7.69 6.81
CA THR A 10 32.02 -8.52 7.62
C THR A 10 31.09 -7.68 8.48
N GLU A 11 31.58 -6.59 9.10
CA GLU A 11 30.77 -5.67 9.87
C GLU A 11 29.71 -4.97 9.01
N LYS A 12 30.06 -4.50 7.81
CA LYS A 12 29.11 -3.90 6.86
C LYS A 12 28.03 -4.88 6.43
N MET A 13 28.37 -6.14 6.24
CA MET A 13 27.40 -7.18 5.88
C MET A 13 26.43 -7.44 7.04
N VAL A 14 26.90 -7.49 8.28
CA VAL A 14 26.07 -7.66 9.48
C VAL A 14 25.09 -6.49 9.66
N VAL A 15 25.55 -5.24 9.47
CA VAL A 15 24.70 -4.06 9.58
C VAL A 15 23.62 -4.03 8.50
N LYS A 16 23.98 -4.33 7.26
CA LYS A 16 23.04 -4.43 6.15
C LYS A 16 21.92 -5.43 6.44
N ASP A 17 22.31 -6.62 6.92
CA ASP A 17 21.36 -7.69 7.24
C ASP A 17 20.45 -7.29 8.42
N LYS A 18 20.99 -6.57 9.41
CA LYS A 18 20.21 -6.04 10.53
C LYS A 18 19.19 -5.00 10.10
N ILE A 19 19.57 -4.04 9.25
CA ILE A 19 18.66 -3.03 8.67
C ILE A 19 17.53 -3.74 7.92
N LYS A 20 17.87 -4.72 7.09
CA LYS A 20 16.88 -5.49 6.33
C LYS A 20 15.91 -6.22 7.26
N ALA A 21 16.42 -6.93 8.28
CA ALA A 21 15.59 -7.67 9.23
C ALA A 21 14.66 -6.74 10.03
N LEU A 22 15.12 -5.56 10.45
CA LEU A 22 14.28 -4.58 11.13
C LEU A 22 13.17 -4.02 10.23
N ARG A 23 13.45 -3.74 8.96
CA ARG A 23 12.44 -3.31 8.00
C ARG A 23 11.36 -4.37 7.81
N GLU A 24 11.76 -5.62 7.59
CA GLU A 24 10.83 -6.74 7.40
C GLU A 24 9.99 -6.99 8.66
N ALA A 25 10.57 -6.94 9.84
CA ALA A 25 9.86 -7.10 11.10
C ALA A 25 8.84 -5.97 11.33
N LEU A 26 9.23 -4.72 11.13
CA LEU A 26 8.33 -3.55 11.27
C LEU A 26 7.17 -3.58 10.28
N GLU A 27 7.41 -3.98 9.03
CA GLU A 27 6.36 -4.18 8.03
C GLU A 27 5.38 -5.28 8.48
N GLN A 28 5.89 -6.41 8.98
CA GLN A 28 5.05 -7.50 9.48
C GLN A 28 4.22 -7.07 10.70
N HIS A 29 4.81 -6.32 11.64
CA HIS A 29 4.08 -5.81 12.81
C HIS A 29 3.01 -4.80 12.43
N ASN A 30 3.28 -3.91 11.45
CA ASN A 30 2.26 -3.02 10.90
C ASN A 30 1.11 -3.80 10.26
N TYR A 31 1.42 -4.84 9.48
CA TYR A 31 0.40 -5.70 8.89
C TYR A 31 -0.45 -6.40 9.96
N ASN A 32 0.18 -6.98 10.97
CA ASN A 32 -0.53 -7.64 12.07
C ASN A 32 -1.46 -6.67 12.81
N TYR A 33 -0.99 -5.45 13.07
CA TYR A 33 -1.75 -4.43 13.81
C TYR A 33 -2.92 -3.88 12.98
N TYR A 34 -2.64 -3.39 11.74
CA TYR A 34 -3.63 -2.62 10.96
C TYR A 34 -4.53 -3.50 10.08
N VAL A 35 -4.05 -4.65 9.63
CA VAL A 35 -4.80 -5.53 8.72
C VAL A 35 -5.43 -6.69 9.46
N LEU A 36 -4.66 -7.40 10.30
CA LEU A 36 -5.17 -8.56 11.03
C LEU A 36 -5.83 -8.21 12.36
N SER A 37 -5.71 -6.96 12.85
CA SER A 37 -6.16 -6.55 14.20
C SER A 37 -5.63 -7.48 15.30
N ALA A 38 -4.44 -8.04 15.10
CA ALA A 38 -3.79 -9.01 15.99
C ALA A 38 -2.34 -8.62 16.27
N PRO A 39 -2.10 -7.55 17.04
CA PRO A 39 -0.74 -7.11 17.38
C PRO A 39 0.01 -8.19 18.14
N THR A 40 1.27 -8.42 17.77
CA THR A 40 2.14 -9.42 18.37
C THR A 40 3.23 -8.83 19.26
N ILE A 41 3.38 -7.50 19.23
CA ILE A 41 4.26 -6.73 20.12
C ILE A 41 3.50 -5.52 20.67
N SER A 42 4.03 -4.90 21.73
CA SER A 42 3.50 -3.65 22.27
C SER A 42 3.90 -2.44 21.42
N ASP A 43 3.16 -1.32 21.54
CA ASP A 43 3.50 -0.06 20.88
C ASP A 43 4.91 0.42 21.25
N ARG A 44 5.32 0.20 22.50
CA ARG A 44 6.65 0.57 22.97
C ARG A 44 7.75 -0.22 22.24
N GLU A 45 7.59 -1.53 22.12
CA GLU A 45 8.56 -2.40 21.40
C GLU A 45 8.63 -1.99 19.93
N PHE A 46 7.50 -1.67 19.31
CA PHE A 46 7.46 -1.16 17.95
C PHE A 46 8.24 0.15 17.79
N ASP A 47 8.03 1.11 18.71
CA ASP A 47 8.72 2.40 18.69
C ASP A 47 10.22 2.26 18.93
N GLU A 48 10.64 1.33 19.80
CA GLU A 48 12.07 1.01 20.04
C GLU A 48 12.73 0.45 18.78
N MET A 49 12.05 -0.49 18.08
CA MET A 49 12.54 -1.03 16.79
C MET A 49 12.61 0.04 15.70
N MET A 50 11.60 0.92 15.62
CA MET A 50 11.57 2.02 14.65
C MET A 50 12.74 2.99 14.88
N LYS A 51 13.01 3.34 16.14
CA LYS A 51 14.11 4.21 16.51
C LYS A 51 15.48 3.56 16.22
N GLU A 52 15.61 2.27 16.48
CA GLU A 52 16.84 1.53 16.15
C GLU A 52 17.10 1.53 14.65
N LEU A 53 16.06 1.27 13.83
CA LEU A 53 16.15 1.32 12.38
C LEU A 53 16.57 2.70 11.90
N GLN A 54 15.96 3.78 12.42
CA GLN A 54 16.28 5.16 12.07
C GLN A 54 17.76 5.48 12.34
N VAL A 55 18.26 5.14 13.53
CA VAL A 55 19.67 5.37 13.88
C VAL A 55 20.62 4.61 12.95
N LEU A 56 20.29 3.37 12.58
CA LEU A 56 21.11 2.58 11.66
C LEU A 56 21.09 3.15 10.24
N GLU A 57 19.96 3.62 9.75
CA GLU A 57 19.83 4.24 8.41
C GLU A 57 20.55 5.59 8.34
N GLU A 58 20.49 6.40 9.39
CA GLU A 58 21.24 7.65 9.50
C GLU A 58 22.75 7.42 9.51
N ALA A 59 23.21 6.38 10.21
CA ALA A 59 24.63 6.01 10.26
C ALA A 59 25.13 5.36 8.97
N HIS A 60 24.25 4.79 8.16
CA HIS A 60 24.56 4.01 6.96
C HIS A 60 23.70 4.46 5.75
N PRO A 61 23.88 5.69 5.26
CA PRO A 61 23.11 6.24 4.14
C PRO A 61 23.28 5.44 2.84
N GLU A 62 24.34 4.63 2.72
CA GLU A 62 24.53 3.70 1.61
C GLU A 62 23.47 2.60 1.53
N TYR A 63 22.71 2.37 2.60
CA TYR A 63 21.57 1.43 2.65
C TYR A 63 20.22 2.11 2.69
N ALA A 64 20.16 3.42 2.39
CA ALA A 64 18.90 4.16 2.35
C ALA A 64 17.90 3.50 1.37
N ASP A 65 16.66 3.37 1.81
CA ASP A 65 15.55 2.87 0.98
C ASP A 65 14.37 3.83 1.11
N PRO A 66 13.91 4.47 0.03
CA PRO A 66 12.76 5.36 0.06
C PRO A 66 11.45 4.67 0.48
N HIS A 67 11.45 3.33 0.53
CA HIS A 67 10.32 2.51 0.98
C HIS A 67 10.52 1.97 2.41
N SER A 68 11.53 2.45 3.14
CA SER A 68 11.69 2.09 4.55
C SER A 68 10.51 2.58 5.39
N PRO A 69 10.09 1.83 6.42
CA PRO A 69 9.11 2.30 7.40
C PRO A 69 9.45 3.66 8.01
N THR A 70 10.73 4.01 8.13
CA THR A 70 11.21 5.30 8.65
C THR A 70 10.90 6.48 7.72
N GLN A 71 10.65 6.23 6.42
CA GLN A 71 10.32 7.25 5.43
C GLN A 71 8.82 7.61 5.39
N ARG A 72 8.02 7.08 6.32
CA ARG A 72 6.59 7.42 6.46
C ARG A 72 6.33 8.79 7.10
N VAL A 73 7.36 9.59 7.32
CA VAL A 73 7.21 10.94 7.89
C VAL A 73 6.77 11.89 6.78
N GLY A 74 5.65 12.59 6.99
CA GLY A 74 5.18 13.64 6.09
C GLY A 74 6.20 14.77 6.03
N SER A 75 6.93 14.86 4.92
CA SER A 75 7.66 16.08 4.57
C SER A 75 6.67 17.16 4.12
N ASP A 76 7.06 18.42 4.16
CA ASP A 76 6.24 19.56 3.74
C ASP A 76 5.51 19.27 2.43
N LEU A 77 4.19 19.08 2.54
CA LEU A 77 3.34 18.79 1.41
C LEU A 77 3.25 20.04 0.53
N SER A 78 3.64 19.93 -0.72
CA SER A 78 3.44 20.98 -1.69
C SER A 78 1.95 21.31 -1.80
N LYS A 79 1.62 22.60 -1.90
CA LYS A 79 0.20 23.05 -1.99
C LYS A 79 -0.47 22.68 -3.31
N GLU A 80 0.29 22.27 -4.31
CA GLU A 80 -0.19 21.85 -5.62
C GLU A 80 0.22 20.41 -5.88
N PHE A 81 -0.77 19.58 -6.18
CA PHE A 81 -0.54 18.18 -6.55
C PHE A 81 -0.33 18.08 -8.06
N GLU A 82 0.62 17.25 -8.47
CA GLU A 82 0.77 16.89 -9.88
C GLU A 82 -0.44 16.08 -10.36
N GLN A 83 -0.96 16.44 -11.55
CA GLN A 83 -2.05 15.70 -12.17
C GLN A 83 -1.50 14.52 -12.95
N VAL A 84 -2.01 13.32 -12.64
CA VAL A 84 -1.60 12.07 -13.26
C VAL A 84 -2.77 11.44 -14.01
N VAL A 85 -2.51 10.99 -15.23
CA VAL A 85 -3.49 10.21 -16.04
C VAL A 85 -3.49 8.79 -15.53
N HIS A 86 -4.69 8.25 -15.25
CA HIS A 86 -4.86 6.85 -14.85
C HIS A 86 -4.53 5.91 -16.00
N LYS A 87 -3.81 4.83 -15.70
CA LYS A 87 -3.55 3.74 -16.66
C LYS A 87 -4.85 3.06 -17.09
N TYR A 88 -5.79 2.95 -16.15
CA TYR A 88 -7.13 2.44 -16.37
C TYR A 88 -8.12 3.45 -15.80
N PRO A 89 -9.19 3.83 -16.53
CA PRO A 89 -10.17 4.77 -16.02
C PRO A 89 -10.83 4.28 -14.72
N MET A 90 -11.00 5.17 -13.76
CA MET A 90 -11.71 4.91 -12.51
C MET A 90 -13.17 5.24 -12.69
N LEU A 91 -13.98 4.24 -13.03
CA LEU A 91 -15.38 4.40 -13.34
C LEU A 91 -16.24 4.60 -12.08
N SER A 92 -17.34 5.33 -12.23
CA SER A 92 -18.39 5.42 -11.20
C SER A 92 -19.41 4.31 -11.40
N LEU A 93 -19.94 3.79 -10.29
CA LEU A 93 -21.09 2.89 -10.34
C LEU A 93 -22.36 3.68 -10.65
N GLY A 94 -23.27 3.08 -11.43
CA GLY A 94 -24.61 3.60 -11.61
C GLY A 94 -25.43 3.49 -10.33
N ASN A 95 -26.42 4.36 -10.17
CA ASN A 95 -27.35 4.32 -9.05
C ASN A 95 -28.71 3.74 -9.51
N THR A 96 -29.40 3.09 -8.59
CA THR A 96 -30.81 2.69 -8.71
C THR A 96 -31.56 3.24 -7.51
N TYR A 97 -32.81 3.69 -7.73
CA TYR A 97 -33.61 4.35 -6.70
C TYR A 97 -34.98 3.68 -6.47
N SER A 98 -35.29 2.62 -7.24
CA SER A 98 -36.54 1.88 -7.13
C SER A 98 -36.36 0.40 -7.35
N GLU A 99 -37.34 -0.41 -6.88
CA GLU A 99 -37.35 -1.84 -7.12
C GLU A 99 -37.42 -2.20 -8.61
N ASP A 100 -38.13 -1.38 -9.40
CA ASP A 100 -38.26 -1.60 -10.84
C ASP A 100 -36.88 -1.41 -11.54
N GLU A 101 -36.11 -0.40 -11.16
CA GLU A 101 -34.76 -0.21 -11.69
C GLU A 101 -33.79 -1.36 -11.31
N VAL A 102 -33.95 -1.95 -10.14
CA VAL A 102 -33.19 -3.16 -9.73
C VAL A 102 -33.62 -4.37 -10.57
N LYS A 103 -34.90 -4.52 -10.86
CA LYS A 103 -35.40 -5.55 -11.78
C LYS A 103 -34.82 -5.39 -13.17
N ASP A 104 -34.90 -4.17 -13.71
CA ASP A 104 -34.37 -3.86 -15.04
C ASP A 104 -32.87 -4.16 -15.13
N PHE A 105 -32.12 -3.87 -14.04
CA PHE A 105 -30.70 -4.22 -13.95
C PHE A 105 -30.50 -5.75 -14.02
N TYR A 106 -31.27 -6.52 -13.24
CA TYR A 106 -31.21 -7.97 -13.26
C TYR A 106 -31.57 -8.56 -14.62
N GLU A 107 -32.69 -8.10 -15.23
CA GLU A 107 -33.17 -8.61 -16.51
C GLU A 107 -32.20 -8.29 -17.66
N ARG A 108 -31.49 -7.17 -17.57
CA ARG A 108 -30.46 -6.80 -18.54
C ARG A 108 -29.27 -7.77 -18.47
N ILE A 109 -28.79 -8.06 -17.26
CA ILE A 109 -27.70 -9.02 -17.05
C ILE A 109 -28.13 -10.42 -17.50
N ALA A 110 -29.33 -10.88 -17.09
CA ALA A 110 -29.85 -12.19 -17.45
C ALA A 110 -29.94 -12.41 -18.96
N ARG A 111 -30.34 -11.35 -19.70
CA ARG A 111 -30.43 -11.37 -21.16
C ARG A 111 -29.06 -11.44 -21.82
N ASP A 112 -28.09 -10.70 -21.28
CA ASP A 112 -26.74 -10.58 -21.89
C ASP A 112 -25.89 -11.85 -21.60
N LEU A 113 -25.98 -12.41 -20.39
CA LEU A 113 -25.25 -13.63 -20.00
C LEU A 113 -25.88 -14.91 -20.56
N ASN A 114 -27.21 -14.98 -20.61
CA ASN A 114 -27.96 -16.17 -21.04
C ASN A 114 -27.60 -17.48 -20.31
N GLU A 115 -27.15 -17.35 -19.05
CA GLU A 115 -26.80 -18.45 -18.14
C GLU A 115 -27.19 -18.10 -16.70
N PRO A 116 -27.34 -19.07 -15.79
CA PRO A 116 -27.56 -18.78 -14.37
C PRO A 116 -26.40 -17.98 -13.77
N PHE A 117 -26.73 -16.97 -12.96
CA PHE A 117 -25.75 -16.16 -12.24
C PHE A 117 -26.27 -15.83 -10.83
N GLU A 118 -25.32 -15.49 -9.95
CA GLU A 118 -25.62 -15.02 -8.60
C GLU A 118 -25.40 -13.53 -8.49
N ILE A 119 -26.17 -12.87 -7.61
CA ILE A 119 -25.98 -11.47 -7.27
C ILE A 119 -25.43 -11.39 -5.85
N VAL A 120 -24.31 -10.70 -5.71
CA VAL A 120 -23.71 -10.36 -4.40
C VAL A 120 -24.08 -8.93 -4.06
N ALA A 121 -24.63 -8.71 -2.87
CA ALA A 121 -24.91 -7.38 -2.34
C ALA A 121 -23.83 -7.01 -1.32
N GLU A 122 -23.19 -5.87 -1.55
CA GLU A 122 -22.12 -5.35 -0.71
C GLU A 122 -22.44 -3.94 -0.22
N LEU A 123 -21.86 -3.56 0.93
CA LEU A 123 -21.96 -2.18 1.40
C LEU A 123 -21.08 -1.28 0.54
N LYS A 124 -21.65 -0.19 0.05
CA LYS A 124 -20.90 0.87 -0.61
C LYS A 124 -20.44 1.87 0.44
N TYR A 125 -19.15 1.78 0.81
CA TYR A 125 -18.57 2.69 1.77
C TYR A 125 -18.40 4.08 1.16
N ASP A 126 -18.67 5.11 1.98
CA ASP A 126 -18.36 6.49 1.63
C ASP A 126 -16.90 6.80 1.93
N GLY A 127 -16.26 7.60 1.06
CA GLY A 127 -14.85 7.97 1.19
C GLY A 127 -14.19 8.35 -0.11
N THR A 128 -12.87 8.52 -0.06
CA THR A 128 -12.05 8.87 -1.22
C THR A 128 -11.52 7.61 -1.90
N SER A 129 -11.81 7.45 -3.19
CA SER A 129 -11.19 6.41 -4.00
C SER A 129 -9.76 6.80 -4.36
N ILE A 130 -8.84 5.87 -4.18
CA ILE A 130 -7.41 6.05 -4.51
C ILE A 130 -6.94 4.83 -5.30
N SER A 131 -6.18 5.08 -6.38
CA SER A 131 -5.45 4.07 -7.11
C SER A 131 -4.05 3.92 -6.52
N LEU A 132 -3.68 2.73 -6.05
CA LEU A 132 -2.35 2.41 -5.55
C LEU A 132 -1.62 1.56 -6.58
N THR A 133 -0.47 2.03 -7.02
CA THR A 133 0.38 1.29 -7.97
C THR A 133 1.58 0.72 -7.24
N TYR A 134 1.74 -0.59 -7.36
CA TYR A 134 2.91 -1.32 -6.88
C TYR A 134 3.69 -1.87 -8.06
N GLU A 135 5.02 -1.69 -8.04
CA GLU A 135 5.96 -2.27 -9.00
C GLU A 135 7.04 -3.02 -8.21
N ASP A 136 7.34 -4.23 -8.62
CA ASP A 136 8.30 -5.11 -7.94
C ASP A 136 8.03 -5.22 -6.41
N GLY A 137 6.75 -5.24 -6.02
CA GLY A 137 6.34 -5.31 -4.63
C GLY A 137 6.61 -4.03 -3.83
N ARG A 138 6.67 -2.85 -4.47
CA ARG A 138 6.90 -1.56 -3.81
C ARG A 138 5.85 -0.54 -4.24
N LEU A 139 5.30 0.23 -3.30
CA LEU A 139 4.39 1.33 -3.60
C LEU A 139 5.15 2.42 -4.35
N VAL A 140 4.88 2.56 -5.65
CA VAL A 140 5.51 3.57 -6.50
C VAL A 140 4.64 4.80 -6.69
N ARG A 141 3.30 4.63 -6.65
CA ARG A 141 2.38 5.75 -6.89
C ARG A 141 1.04 5.56 -6.21
N ALA A 142 0.46 6.67 -5.75
CA ALA A 142 -0.92 6.75 -5.26
C ALA A 142 -1.59 7.97 -5.89
N VAL A 143 -2.76 7.76 -6.54
CA VAL A 143 -3.48 8.80 -7.30
C VAL A 143 -4.93 8.81 -6.88
N THR A 144 -5.48 9.99 -6.56
CA THR A 144 -6.92 10.15 -6.30
C THR A 144 -7.73 9.84 -7.55
N ARG A 145 -9.02 9.49 -7.40
CA ARG A 145 -9.87 9.24 -8.57
C ARG A 145 -9.97 10.46 -9.49
N GLY A 146 -10.04 11.68 -8.94
CA GLY A 146 -10.28 12.90 -9.70
C GLY A 146 -11.57 12.80 -10.53
N ASP A 147 -11.47 13.08 -11.82
CA ASP A 147 -12.59 12.96 -12.78
C ASP A 147 -12.75 11.52 -13.34
N GLY A 148 -11.93 10.59 -12.87
CA GLY A 148 -11.89 9.20 -13.34
C GLY A 148 -10.89 8.95 -14.47
N THR A 149 -10.42 10.00 -15.15
CA THR A 149 -9.37 9.93 -16.18
C THR A 149 -8.04 10.45 -15.65
N ARG A 150 -8.09 11.48 -14.80
CA ARG A 150 -6.93 12.10 -14.13
C ARG A 150 -7.23 12.30 -12.66
N GLY A 151 -6.22 12.20 -11.84
CA GLY A 151 -6.29 12.49 -10.42
C GLY A 151 -5.01 13.12 -9.90
N ASP A 152 -5.03 13.53 -8.65
CA ASP A 152 -3.88 14.12 -7.97
C ASP A 152 -2.90 13.04 -7.52
N ASP A 153 -1.61 13.24 -7.74
CA ASP A 153 -0.56 12.41 -7.14
C ASP A 153 -0.47 12.71 -5.64
N VAL A 154 -0.93 11.77 -4.84
CA VAL A 154 -0.92 11.86 -3.37
C VAL A 154 0.01 10.80 -2.75
N THR A 155 1.01 10.35 -3.50
CA THR A 155 1.94 9.30 -3.08
C THR A 155 2.60 9.62 -1.74
N ALA A 156 3.07 10.86 -1.56
CA ALA A 156 3.70 11.29 -0.32
C ALA A 156 2.72 11.22 0.87
N ASN A 157 1.46 11.63 0.66
CA ASN A 157 0.41 11.58 1.68
C ASN A 157 0.07 10.12 2.04
N VAL A 158 -0.12 9.27 1.04
CA VAL A 158 -0.48 7.86 1.24
C VAL A 158 0.63 7.10 1.97
N LYS A 159 1.90 7.43 1.73
CA LYS A 159 3.03 6.85 2.48
C LYS A 159 2.97 7.12 3.99
N THR A 160 2.24 8.14 4.44
CA THR A 160 2.04 8.41 5.88
C THR A 160 0.96 7.53 6.51
N ILE A 161 0.12 6.88 5.71
CA ILE A 161 -0.96 6.01 6.18
C ILE A 161 -0.37 4.65 6.55
N ARG A 162 -0.34 4.36 7.85
CA ARG A 162 0.30 3.15 8.38
C ARG A 162 -0.34 1.84 7.91
N SER A 163 -1.64 1.83 7.63
CA SER A 163 -2.37 0.67 7.10
C SER A 163 -2.10 0.40 5.61
N VAL A 164 -1.49 1.34 4.88
CA VAL A 164 -1.08 1.13 3.50
C VAL A 164 0.34 0.57 3.49
N PRO A 165 0.56 -0.68 3.06
CA PRO A 165 1.89 -1.25 3.00
C PRO A 165 2.74 -0.54 1.96
N LEU A 166 3.95 -0.12 2.31
CA LEU A 166 4.94 0.38 1.34
C LEU A 166 5.53 -0.76 0.52
N LYS A 167 5.54 -1.95 1.12
CA LYS A 167 5.94 -3.21 0.51
C LYS A 167 5.00 -4.29 1.01
N PRO A 168 4.16 -4.90 0.17
CA PRO A 168 3.29 -6.00 0.58
C PRO A 168 4.08 -7.14 1.18
N VAL A 169 3.61 -7.66 2.30
CA VAL A 169 4.23 -8.80 3.01
C VAL A 169 4.01 -10.11 2.24
N SER A 170 2.93 -10.17 1.45
CA SER A 170 2.61 -11.31 0.59
C SER A 170 1.97 -10.82 -0.70
N LEU A 171 2.21 -11.51 -1.80
CA LEU A 171 1.52 -11.29 -3.08
C LEU A 171 0.01 -11.58 -3.00
N TYR A 172 -0.42 -12.27 -1.96
CA TYR A 172 -1.83 -12.67 -1.73
C TYR A 172 -2.61 -11.71 -0.80
N THR A 173 -2.04 -10.56 -0.43
CA THR A 173 -2.68 -9.63 0.51
C THR A 173 -3.71 -8.70 -0.11
N SER A 174 -3.98 -8.81 -1.41
CA SER A 174 -5.00 -8.00 -2.10
C SER A 174 -5.94 -8.87 -2.93
N ASP A 175 -6.68 -9.78 -2.29
CA ASP A 175 -7.72 -10.58 -2.94
C ASP A 175 -8.75 -9.72 -3.72
N ALA A 176 -9.01 -8.51 -3.27
CA ALA A 176 -9.94 -7.60 -3.93
C ALA A 176 -9.48 -7.09 -5.31
N ALA A 177 -8.18 -7.20 -5.65
CA ALA A 177 -7.64 -6.75 -6.93
C ALA A 177 -7.37 -7.90 -7.91
N ASP A 178 -7.23 -9.14 -7.42
CA ASP A 178 -6.79 -10.30 -8.21
C ASP A 178 -7.97 -11.07 -8.85
N GLU A 179 -9.20 -10.87 -8.39
CA GLU A 179 -10.38 -11.53 -8.94
C GLU A 179 -10.90 -10.94 -10.26
N ARG A 180 -10.14 -10.05 -10.90
CA ARG A 180 -10.52 -9.40 -12.16
C ARG A 180 -9.52 -9.61 -13.29
N SER A 181 -8.88 -10.72 -13.35
CA SER A 181 -8.12 -11.12 -14.55
C SER A 181 -8.83 -12.20 -15.33
#